data_5712617ce5792051333f94c35b3e5b45
#
_entry.id   5712617ce5792051333f94c35b3e5b45
#
_cell.length_a   1.000
_cell.length_b   1.000
_cell.length_c   1.000
_cell.angle_alpha   90.00
_cell.angle_beta   90.00
_cell.angle_gamma   90.00
#
_symmetry.space_group_name_H-M   'P 1'
#
loop_
_entity.id
_entity.type
_entity.pdbx_description
1 polymer ?
#
loop_
_entity_poly.entity_id
_entity_poly.type
_entity_poly.pdbx_seq_one_letter_code
_entity_poly.pdbx_strand_id
1 'polypeptide(L)'
;MNIQRDGRDNRDSELSACVRKMMKQYFKDLDGEGVTNIYDMVVANVERPLLEVVLHHAEGNQTRAAEMLGLNRNTLRKKLNQHGIE
;
A
#
# COMPACT_ATOMS: atom_id res chain seq x y z
N MET A 1 -7.59 -17.54 13.31
CA MET A 1 -8.01 -17.13 12.67
C MET A 1 -8.20 -16.96 12.13
N ASN A 2 -8.25 -16.87 12.44
CA ASN A 2 -8.76 -16.42 11.73
C ASN A 2 -8.72 -15.98 11.26
N ILE A 3 -8.66 -15.75 11.48
CA ILE A 3 -8.93 -15.07 10.90
C ILE A 3 -8.97 -14.82 10.42
N GLN A 4 -8.98 -14.74 10.52
CA GLN A 4 -9.34 -14.30 9.87
C GLN A 4 -9.38 -14.00 9.42
N ARG A 5 -9.19 -14.04 9.63
CA ARG A 5 -9.61 -13.53 9.02
C ARG A 5 -9.71 -13.14 8.37
N ASP A 6 -9.67 -13.16 8.67
CA ASP A 6 -10.12 -12.61 7.97
C ASP A 6 -10.29 -11.86 7.68
N GLY A 7 -9.95 -11.56 7.73
CA GLY A 7 -10.24 -10.71 7.51
C GLY A 7 -10.75 -10.17 7.12
N ARG A 8 -11.15 -10.16 6.80
CA ARG A 8 -11.75 -9.70 6.25
C ARG A 8 -12.59 -8.98 6.36
N ASP A 9 -12.71 -8.84 6.69
CA ASP A 9 -13.64 -8.13 6.95
C ASP A 9 -13.44 -6.91 7.17
N ASN A 10 -13.20 -6.43 6.94
CA ASN A 10 -13.00 -5.34 7.04
C ASN A 10 -13.44 -4.33 7.51
N ARG A 11 -14.21 -4.19 7.68
CA ARG A 11 -14.57 -3.24 8.41
C ARG A 11 -13.55 -2.33 8.65
N ASP A 12 -13.48 -1.67 9.59
CA ASP A 12 -12.48 -0.68 9.83
C ASP A 12 -11.28 -1.30 10.44
N SER A 13 -10.41 -1.78 9.60
CA SER A 13 -9.08 -2.15 10.00
C SER A 13 -8.33 -0.89 10.45
N GLU A 14 -7.22 -1.10 11.14
CA GLU A 14 -6.37 -0.01 11.54
C GLU A 14 -5.88 0.79 10.34
N LEU A 15 -5.62 0.10 9.24
CA LEU A 15 -5.16 0.77 8.03
C LEU A 15 -6.26 1.68 7.47
N SER A 16 -7.49 1.17 7.41
CA SER A 16 -8.61 1.99 6.93
C SER A 16 -8.80 3.23 7.78
N ALA A 17 -8.73 3.07 9.09
CA ALA A 17 -8.90 4.18 10.01
C ALA A 17 -7.79 5.21 9.81
N CYS A 18 -6.57 4.73 9.61
CA CYS A 18 -5.42 5.60 9.39
C CYS A 18 -5.58 6.41 8.11
N VAL A 19 -5.96 5.75 7.02
CA VAL A 19 -6.15 6.44 5.75
C VAL A 19 -7.23 7.50 5.87
N ARG A 20 -8.34 7.16 6.54
CA ARG A 20 -9.44 8.10 6.70
C ARG A 20 -9.00 9.33 7.49
N LYS A 21 -8.29 9.11 8.57
CA LYS A 21 -7.79 10.19 9.41
C LYS A 21 -6.82 11.08 8.65
N MET A 22 -5.89 10.48 7.93
CA MET A 22 -4.89 11.23 7.20
C MET A 22 -5.50 12.04 6.07
N MET A 23 -6.52 11.48 5.40
CA MET A 23 -7.17 12.21 4.32
C MET A 23 -7.96 13.41 4.84
N LYS A 24 -8.61 13.26 5.98
CA LYS A 24 -9.32 14.38 6.59
C LYS A 24 -8.35 15.51 6.94
N GLN A 25 -7.21 15.15 7.49
CA GLN A 25 -6.18 16.12 7.85
C GLN A 25 -5.60 16.80 6.61
N TYR A 26 -5.39 16.01 5.56
CA TYR A 26 -4.85 16.53 4.30
C TYR A 26 -5.75 17.62 3.73
N PHE A 27 -7.06 17.36 3.66
CA PHE A 27 -7.98 18.36 3.14
C PHE A 27 -8.07 19.58 4.03
N LYS A 28 -7.96 19.38 5.32
CA LYS A 28 -7.99 20.49 6.28
C LYS A 28 -6.77 21.39 6.09
N ASP A 29 -5.60 20.78 5.88
CA ASP A 29 -4.36 21.52 5.71
C ASP A 29 -4.30 22.27 4.39
N LEU A 30 -4.99 21.75 3.37
CA LEU A 30 -5.00 22.41 2.08
C LEU A 30 -5.76 23.74 2.10
N ASP A 31 -6.72 23.83 2.98
CA ASP A 31 -7.46 25.07 3.19
C ASP A 31 -8.03 25.62 1.89
N GLY A 32 -8.70 24.76 1.14
CA GLY A 32 -9.43 25.19 -0.05
C GLY A 32 -8.64 25.18 -1.34
N GLU A 33 -7.35 24.86 -1.28
CA GLU A 33 -6.57 24.75 -2.51
C GLU A 33 -7.01 23.54 -3.31
N GLY A 34 -6.95 23.67 -4.63
CA GLY A 34 -7.30 22.57 -5.52
C GLY A 34 -6.29 21.43 -5.42
N VAL A 35 -6.80 20.22 -5.58
CA VAL A 35 -5.94 19.04 -5.53
C VAL A 35 -6.21 18.15 -6.71
N THR A 36 -5.16 17.48 -7.14
CA THR A 36 -5.25 16.45 -8.18
C THR A 36 -4.37 15.28 -7.76
N ASN A 37 -4.58 14.16 -8.40
CA ASN A 37 -3.72 12.99 -8.23
C ASN A 37 -3.72 12.44 -6.80
N ILE A 38 -4.81 12.62 -6.07
CA ILE A 38 -4.91 12.10 -4.71
C ILE A 38 -4.76 10.58 -4.72
N TYR A 39 -5.42 9.92 -5.66
CA TYR A 39 -5.37 8.47 -5.73
C TYR A 39 -3.93 7.96 -5.84
N ASP A 40 -3.19 8.50 -6.80
CA ASP A 40 -1.81 8.07 -7.01
C ASP A 40 -0.94 8.35 -5.80
N MET A 41 -1.15 9.51 -5.18
CA MET A 41 -0.38 9.89 -4.00
C MET A 41 -0.61 8.92 -2.85
N VAL A 42 -1.88 8.62 -2.56
CA VAL A 42 -2.21 7.74 -1.44
C VAL A 42 -1.74 6.32 -1.72
N VAL A 43 -2.00 5.83 -2.93
CA VAL A 43 -1.60 4.47 -3.29
C VAL A 43 -0.09 4.32 -3.20
N ALA A 44 0.67 5.30 -3.67
CA ALA A 44 2.13 5.23 -3.59
C ALA A 44 2.61 5.15 -2.14
N ASN A 45 1.97 5.91 -1.26
CA ASN A 45 2.36 5.92 0.16
C ASN A 45 2.04 4.61 0.87
N VAL A 46 1.01 3.92 0.43
CA VAL A 46 0.68 2.60 0.98
C VAL A 46 1.54 1.53 0.33
N GLU A 47 1.76 1.66 -0.96
CA GLU A 47 2.44 0.63 -1.74
C GLU A 47 3.90 0.48 -1.35
N ARG A 48 4.60 1.58 -1.12
CA ARG A 48 6.02 1.49 -0.79
C ARG A 48 6.29 0.63 0.45
N PRO A 49 5.73 0.93 1.62
CA PRO A 49 6.00 0.08 2.78
C PRO A 49 5.50 -1.34 2.61
N LEU A 50 4.38 -1.51 1.89
CA LEU A 50 3.88 -2.84 1.62
C LEU A 50 4.90 -3.66 0.85
N LEU A 51 5.45 -3.10 -0.22
CA LEU A 51 6.43 -3.81 -1.04
C LEU A 51 7.72 -4.08 -0.27
N GLU A 52 8.17 -3.10 0.51
CA GLU A 52 9.41 -3.24 1.29
C GLU A 52 9.29 -4.40 2.27
N VAL A 53 8.20 -4.45 3.02
CA VAL A 53 8.04 -5.48 4.04
C VAL A 53 7.88 -6.86 3.42
N VAL A 54 7.07 -6.95 2.36
CA VAL A 54 6.86 -8.25 1.72
C VAL A 54 8.14 -8.76 1.07
N LEU A 55 8.88 -7.88 0.39
CA LEU A 55 10.12 -8.30 -0.25
C LEU A 55 11.15 -8.75 0.79
N HIS A 56 11.21 -8.04 1.91
CA HIS A 56 12.10 -8.42 3.01
C HIS A 56 11.71 -9.80 3.55
N HIS A 57 10.42 -10.02 3.76
CA HIS A 57 9.94 -11.30 4.25
C HIS A 57 10.23 -12.43 3.27
N ALA A 58 10.23 -12.12 1.98
CA ALA A 58 10.55 -13.09 0.93
C ALA A 58 12.07 -13.21 0.71
N GLU A 59 12.86 -12.55 1.56
CA GLU A 59 14.32 -12.61 1.51
C GLU A 59 14.87 -12.16 0.15
N GLY A 60 14.24 -11.16 -0.43
CA GLY A 60 14.67 -10.61 -1.70
C GLY A 60 14.23 -11.39 -2.93
N ASN A 61 13.52 -12.49 -2.73
CA ASN A 61 13.07 -13.33 -3.84
C ASN A 61 11.81 -12.70 -4.46
N GLN A 62 11.97 -12.07 -5.62
CA GLN A 62 10.88 -11.36 -6.26
C GLN A 62 9.75 -12.27 -6.71
N THR A 63 10.08 -13.48 -7.15
CA THR A 63 9.04 -14.43 -7.56
C THR A 63 8.16 -14.77 -6.37
N ARG A 64 8.78 -15.06 -5.23
CA ARG A 64 8.05 -15.38 -4.02
C ARG A 64 7.24 -14.20 -3.53
N ALA A 65 7.84 -13.01 -3.55
CA ALA A 65 7.14 -11.80 -3.13
C ALA A 65 5.91 -11.54 -3.99
N ALA A 66 6.03 -11.73 -5.30
CA ALA A 66 4.91 -11.54 -6.21
C ALA A 66 3.78 -12.52 -5.88
N GLU A 67 4.12 -13.76 -5.58
CA GLU A 67 3.13 -14.75 -5.19
C GLU A 67 2.41 -14.33 -3.92
N MET A 68 3.17 -13.88 -2.92
CA MET A 68 2.59 -13.44 -1.66
C MET A 68 1.66 -12.26 -1.83
N LEU A 69 2.01 -11.36 -2.75
CA LEU A 69 1.20 -10.17 -3.03
C LEU A 69 0.04 -10.46 -3.96
N GLY A 70 0.06 -11.58 -4.66
CA GLY A 70 -0.96 -11.86 -5.66
C GLY A 70 -0.75 -11.05 -6.94
N LEU A 71 0.49 -10.69 -7.23
CA LEU A 71 0.82 -9.91 -8.42
C LEU A 71 1.62 -10.74 -9.41
N ASN A 72 1.51 -10.37 -10.68
CA ASN A 72 2.39 -10.87 -11.70
C ASN A 72 3.81 -10.38 -11.41
N ARG A 73 4.81 -11.21 -11.68
CA ARG A 73 6.19 -10.87 -11.38
C ARG A 73 6.64 -9.60 -12.10
N ASN A 74 6.24 -9.44 -13.36
CA ASN A 74 6.61 -8.24 -14.11
C ASN A 74 5.97 -6.99 -13.52
N THR A 75 4.74 -7.11 -13.06
CA THR A 75 4.06 -6.00 -12.40
C THR A 75 4.80 -5.61 -11.12
N LEU A 76 5.19 -6.61 -10.33
CA LEU A 76 5.96 -6.33 -9.11
C LEU A 76 7.26 -5.62 -9.44
N ARG A 77 7.98 -6.11 -10.46
CA ARG A 77 9.26 -5.51 -10.81
C ARG A 77 9.11 -4.05 -11.23
N LYS A 78 8.06 -3.74 -11.99
CA LYS A 78 7.79 -2.36 -12.38
C LYS A 78 7.54 -1.49 -11.15
N LYS A 79 6.77 -2.01 -10.20
CA LYS A 79 6.45 -1.27 -8.98
C LYS A 79 7.69 -1.05 -8.13
N LEU A 80 8.54 -2.06 -8.02
CA LEU A 80 9.79 -1.92 -7.27
C LEU A 80 10.68 -0.85 -7.90
N ASN A 81 10.79 -0.86 -9.23
CA ASN A 81 11.55 0.16 -9.92
C ASN A 81 10.98 1.55 -9.72
N GLN A 82 9.66 1.64 -9.78
CA GLN A 82 8.95 2.89 -9.60
C GLN A 82 9.23 3.52 -8.23
N HIS A 83 9.36 2.68 -7.22
CA HIS A 83 9.62 3.12 -5.85
C HIS A 83 11.10 3.14 -5.50
N GLY A 84 11.96 2.72 -6.40
CA GLY A 84 13.40 2.68 -6.13
C GLY A 84 13.78 1.64 -5.10
N ILE A 85 13.05 0.54 -5.05
CA ILE A 85 13.31 -0.56 -4.12
C ILE A 85 14.07 -1.66 -4.86
N GLU A 86 15.13 -2.16 -4.25
CA GLU A 86 15.92 -3.23 -4.85
C GLU A 86 15.65 -4.58 -4.27
#